data_2aac9618e6a77a632063e2cd16ec8250
#
_entry.id   2aac9618e6a77a632063e2cd16ec8250
#
_cell.length_a   1.000
_cell.length_b   1.000
_cell.length_c   1.000
_cell.angle_alpha   90.00
_cell.angle_beta   90.00
_cell.angle_gamma   90.00
#
_symmetry.space_group_name_H-M   'P 1'
#
loop_
_entity.id
_entity.type
_entity.pdbx_description
1 polymer ?
#
loop_
_entity_poly.entity_id
_entity_poly.type
_entity_poly.pdbx_seq_one_letter_code
_entity_poly.pdbx_strand_id
1 'polypeptide(L)'
;GGRLFIALNHAIGLLDHPNNGYINSTGVEDMLEKKGLKIRNDFIIDNNCGVCNFEQQYGYLKFQRSVSFPYCPVITNFSKHTITYGLRSMLLMFASSIEQIKTPTPYIFTPLAQSSSISGVQQAPVCFDLEKQWTQRDFNRPHNIVAALLTNDDNNSAIVTITDADFLINQSAIDGHTDNITFALNSIEWLADNSGLIQLRNKFTTFPVLEPVGDTSREVLKYINFLLPILIILGIAFYRYKRNLRKREDRSHPGYID
;
A
#
# COMPACT_ATOMS: atom_id res chain seq x y z
N GLY A 1 -10.43 -7.89 31.97
CA GLY A 1 -9.81 -7.56 30.71
C GLY A 1 -10.34 -8.40 29.57
N GLY A 2 -10.89 -7.75 28.56
CA GLY A 2 -11.30 -8.39 27.32
C GLY A 2 -10.35 -8.01 26.18
N ARG A 3 -10.26 -8.86 25.16
CA ARG A 3 -9.47 -8.63 23.95
C ARG A 3 -10.39 -8.61 22.75
N LEU A 4 -10.30 -7.56 21.92
CA LEU A 4 -11.24 -7.30 20.85
C LEU A 4 -10.49 -7.02 19.53
N PHE A 5 -11.00 -7.57 18.43
CA PHE A 5 -10.67 -7.14 17.07
C PHE A 5 -11.89 -6.42 16.50
N ILE A 6 -11.72 -5.18 16.09
CA ILE A 6 -12.78 -4.32 15.58
C ILE A 6 -12.39 -3.88 14.18
N ALA A 7 -13.18 -4.29 13.19
CA ALA A 7 -13.14 -3.76 11.84
C ALA A 7 -14.48 -3.08 11.58
N LEU A 8 -14.47 -1.80 11.17
CA LEU A 8 -15.70 -1.05 10.98
C LEU A 8 -15.62 -0.13 9.77
N ASN A 9 -16.74 -0.09 9.03
CA ASN A 9 -16.95 0.86 7.94
C ASN A 9 -17.54 2.15 8.53
N HIS A 10 -16.66 3.03 9.04
CA HIS A 10 -17.09 4.34 9.50
C HIS A 10 -17.38 5.27 8.33
N ALA A 11 -16.50 5.30 7.33
CA ALA A 11 -16.73 5.94 6.06
C ALA A 11 -17.33 4.94 5.06
N ILE A 12 -18.44 5.28 4.44
CA ILE A 12 -19.12 4.46 3.42
C ILE A 12 -19.12 5.21 2.11
N GLY A 13 -18.70 4.51 1.05
CA GLY A 13 -18.76 5.00 -0.33
C GLY A 13 -19.65 4.12 -1.19
N LEU A 14 -20.62 4.73 -1.85
CA LEU A 14 -21.50 4.09 -2.82
C LEU A 14 -21.14 4.58 -4.22
N LEU A 15 -20.45 3.79 -5.01
CA LEU A 15 -19.96 4.19 -6.32
C LEU A 15 -21.05 4.33 -7.38
N ASP A 16 -22.23 3.70 -7.15
CA ASP A 16 -23.36 3.70 -8.10
C ASP A 16 -24.18 4.99 -8.07
N HIS A 17 -23.91 5.90 -7.14
CA HIS A 17 -24.66 7.15 -7.00
C HIS A 17 -23.71 8.35 -6.95
N PRO A 18 -23.96 9.44 -7.68
CA PRO A 18 -23.21 10.68 -7.51
C PRO A 18 -23.51 11.25 -6.10
N ASN A 19 -22.51 11.58 -5.31
CA ASN A 19 -22.54 12.19 -3.97
C ASN A 19 -22.59 11.24 -2.77
N ASN A 20 -21.96 10.09 -2.81
CA ASN A 20 -22.27 9.07 -1.82
C ASN A 20 -21.12 8.60 -0.95
N GLY A 21 -20.23 9.51 -0.57
CA GLY A 21 -19.34 9.31 0.56
C GLY A 21 -19.95 9.92 1.82
N TYR A 22 -20.39 9.11 2.78
CA TYR A 22 -20.97 9.56 4.04
C TYR A 22 -20.41 8.80 5.24
N ILE A 23 -20.66 9.34 6.43
CA ILE A 23 -20.25 8.71 7.68
C ILE A 23 -21.40 7.88 8.25
N ASN A 24 -21.04 6.66 8.66
CA ASN A 24 -21.93 5.75 9.36
C ASN A 24 -21.45 5.61 10.81
N SER A 25 -22.24 6.14 11.75
CA SER A 25 -21.95 6.00 13.17
C SER A 25 -22.55 4.71 13.70
N THR A 26 -21.72 3.85 14.25
CA THR A 26 -22.11 2.55 14.80
C THR A 26 -22.29 2.60 16.33
N GLY A 27 -21.80 3.67 16.97
CA GLY A 27 -21.71 3.80 18.43
C GLY A 27 -20.47 3.14 19.05
N VAL A 28 -19.69 2.37 18.26
CA VAL A 28 -18.41 1.80 18.68
C VAL A 28 -17.35 2.90 18.81
N GLU A 29 -17.47 3.94 18.01
CA GLU A 29 -16.59 5.12 18.00
C GLU A 29 -16.53 5.79 19.39
N ASP A 30 -17.71 5.98 20.04
CA ASP A 30 -17.79 6.56 21.38
C ASP A 30 -17.11 5.70 22.45
N MET A 31 -17.18 4.38 22.30
CA MET A 31 -16.48 3.45 23.19
C MET A 31 -14.96 3.57 23.02
N LEU A 32 -14.49 3.65 21.79
CA LEU A 32 -13.07 3.80 21.45
C LEU A 32 -12.54 5.17 21.90
N GLU A 33 -13.35 6.23 21.73
CA GLU A 33 -12.99 7.59 22.13
C GLU A 33 -12.74 7.68 23.63
N LYS A 34 -13.58 7.04 24.47
CA LYS A 34 -13.37 6.94 25.93
C LYS A 34 -12.10 6.18 26.31
N LYS A 35 -11.56 5.36 25.40
CA LYS A 35 -10.32 4.58 25.61
C LYS A 35 -9.09 5.25 24.99
N GLY A 36 -9.24 6.44 24.40
CA GLY A 36 -8.13 7.22 23.85
C GLY A 36 -7.90 7.09 22.34
N LEU A 37 -8.82 6.45 21.61
CA LEU A 37 -8.77 6.31 20.15
C LEU A 37 -9.98 7.00 19.52
N LYS A 38 -9.73 8.00 18.68
CA LYS A 38 -10.77 8.71 17.95
C LYS A 38 -10.73 8.36 16.46
N ILE A 39 -11.87 7.95 15.91
CA ILE A 39 -12.08 7.81 14.47
C ILE A 39 -12.64 9.12 13.95
N ARG A 40 -12.06 9.63 12.87
CA ARG A 40 -12.43 10.93 12.28
C ARG A 40 -13.50 10.73 11.21
N ASN A 41 -14.35 11.76 11.05
CA ASN A 41 -15.40 11.80 10.02
C ASN A 41 -14.80 12.22 8.67
N ASP A 42 -13.81 11.47 8.19
CA ASP A 42 -13.09 11.75 6.97
C ASP A 42 -12.85 10.49 6.14
N PHE A 43 -12.47 10.71 4.90
CA PHE A 43 -12.00 9.69 3.96
C PHE A 43 -10.52 9.90 3.73
N ILE A 44 -9.74 8.85 3.90
CA ILE A 44 -8.32 8.87 3.53
C ILE A 44 -8.22 8.74 2.02
N ILE A 45 -7.38 9.60 1.44
CA ILE A 45 -6.97 9.53 0.04
C ILE A 45 -5.45 9.33 -0.03
N ASP A 46 -5.01 8.47 -0.94
CA ASP A 46 -3.59 8.15 -1.08
C ASP A 46 -3.22 8.09 -2.56
N ASN A 47 -2.05 8.63 -2.91
CA ASN A 47 -1.51 8.49 -4.26
C ASN A 47 -1.11 7.03 -4.57
N ASN A 48 -0.74 6.28 -3.53
CA ASN A 48 -0.56 4.84 -3.61
C ASN A 48 -1.92 4.15 -3.41
N CYS A 49 -2.65 3.93 -4.49
CA CYS A 49 -4.04 3.46 -4.45
C CYS A 49 -4.29 2.31 -5.42
N GLY A 50 -5.35 1.58 -5.13
CA GLY A 50 -5.87 0.54 -5.99
C GLY A 50 -6.58 1.09 -7.23
N VAL A 51 -6.90 0.18 -8.15
CA VAL A 51 -7.62 0.47 -9.37
C VAL A 51 -9.05 -0.04 -9.22
N CYS A 52 -10.02 0.84 -9.46
CA CYS A 52 -11.43 0.47 -9.49
C CYS A 52 -11.91 0.36 -10.95
N ASN A 53 -12.70 -0.68 -11.22
CA ASN A 53 -13.30 -0.90 -12.53
C ASN A 53 -14.73 -0.37 -12.53
N PHE A 54 -14.99 0.58 -13.42
CA PHE A 54 -16.32 1.19 -13.61
C PHE A 54 -16.93 0.76 -14.94
N GLU A 55 -18.20 0.37 -14.92
CA GLU A 55 -18.95 0.17 -16.15
C GLU A 55 -19.48 1.52 -16.65
N GLN A 56 -19.06 1.93 -17.84
CA GLN A 56 -19.63 3.04 -18.58
C GLN A 56 -20.50 2.50 -19.70
N GLN A 57 -21.78 2.91 -19.73
CA GLN A 57 -22.70 2.56 -20.80
C GLN A 57 -22.81 3.72 -21.81
N TYR A 58 -22.43 3.46 -23.05
CA TYR A 58 -22.67 4.36 -24.18
C TYR A 58 -23.68 3.70 -25.14
N GLY A 59 -24.93 4.08 -25.04
CA GLY A 59 -26.01 3.47 -25.82
C GLY A 59 -26.15 1.98 -25.49
N TYR A 60 -25.93 1.11 -26.48
CA TYR A 60 -25.97 -0.36 -26.31
C TYR A 60 -24.64 -0.98 -25.93
N LEU A 61 -23.57 -0.21 -25.92
CA LEU A 61 -22.21 -0.69 -25.63
C LEU A 61 -21.85 -0.44 -24.14
N LYS A 62 -21.38 -1.48 -23.48
CA LYS A 62 -20.82 -1.39 -22.13
C LYS A 62 -19.30 -1.46 -22.21
N PHE A 63 -18.62 -0.49 -21.65
CA PHE A 63 -17.18 -0.44 -21.55
C PHE A 63 -16.77 -0.52 -20.07
N GLN A 64 -15.78 -1.33 -19.75
CA GLN A 64 -15.10 -1.28 -18.47
C GLN A 64 -13.93 -0.29 -18.55
N ARG A 65 -13.93 0.69 -17.68
CA ARG A 65 -12.83 1.63 -17.51
C ARG A 65 -12.18 1.40 -16.16
N SER A 66 -10.89 1.10 -16.17
CA SER A 66 -10.07 0.99 -14.96
C SER A 66 -9.49 2.36 -14.61
N VAL A 67 -9.75 2.85 -13.42
CA VAL A 67 -9.28 4.16 -12.95
C VAL A 67 -8.58 3.99 -11.61
N SER A 68 -7.39 4.60 -11.45
CA SER A 68 -6.75 4.71 -10.15
C SER A 68 -7.64 5.54 -9.22
N PHE A 69 -8.02 4.95 -8.06
CA PHE A 69 -9.01 5.56 -7.19
C PHE A 69 -8.42 5.81 -5.80
N PRO A 70 -8.01 7.06 -5.49
CA PRO A 70 -7.29 7.40 -4.25
C PRO A 70 -8.03 7.09 -2.95
N TYR A 71 -9.35 6.91 -2.97
CA TYR A 71 -10.14 6.46 -1.82
C TYR A 71 -9.99 4.95 -1.52
N CYS A 72 -9.20 4.24 -2.34
CA CYS A 72 -8.79 2.85 -2.11
C CYS A 72 -7.29 2.80 -1.81
N PRO A 73 -6.83 3.28 -0.64
CA PRO A 73 -5.41 3.34 -0.32
C PRO A 73 -4.79 1.95 -0.23
N VAL A 74 -3.61 1.80 -0.84
CA VAL A 74 -2.74 0.64 -0.67
C VAL A 74 -1.73 0.96 0.43
N ILE A 75 -1.93 0.38 1.58
CA ILE A 75 -1.12 0.60 2.77
C ILE A 75 0.14 -0.26 2.71
N THR A 76 1.29 0.38 2.75
CA THR A 76 2.61 -0.26 2.78
C THR A 76 3.46 0.17 3.99
N ASN A 77 2.97 1.13 4.75
CA ASN A 77 3.66 1.67 5.92
C ASN A 77 3.12 1.01 7.19
N PHE A 78 3.85 0.02 7.69
CA PHE A 78 3.51 -0.75 8.88
C PHE A 78 4.49 -0.47 10.02
N SER A 79 3.99 -0.43 11.24
CA SER A 79 4.84 -0.36 12.43
C SER A 79 5.61 -1.67 12.64
N LYS A 80 6.69 -1.62 13.41
CA LYS A 80 7.43 -2.83 13.82
C LYS A 80 6.71 -3.51 14.99
N HIS A 81 5.64 -4.21 14.70
CA HIS A 81 4.86 -4.96 15.68
C HIS A 81 4.62 -6.40 15.22
N THR A 82 4.38 -7.33 16.14
CA THR A 82 4.11 -8.74 15.80
C THR A 82 2.91 -8.91 14.88
N ILE A 83 1.86 -8.12 15.06
CA ILE A 83 0.64 -8.14 14.23
C ILE A 83 0.95 -7.79 12.78
N THR A 84 1.84 -6.85 12.56
CA THR A 84 2.17 -6.32 11.23
C THR A 84 3.38 -6.99 10.59
N TYR A 85 3.93 -7.98 11.25
CA TYR A 85 5.10 -8.69 10.75
C TYR A 85 4.79 -9.49 9.49
N GLY A 86 5.65 -9.37 8.49
CA GLY A 86 5.53 -10.08 7.21
C GLY A 86 4.54 -9.47 6.23
N LEU A 87 3.80 -8.41 6.61
CA LEU A 87 2.91 -7.70 5.71
C LEU A 87 3.71 -6.85 4.71
N ARG A 88 3.25 -6.81 3.47
CA ARG A 88 3.82 -6.00 2.38
C ARG A 88 2.89 -4.89 1.98
N SER A 89 1.61 -5.23 1.77
CA SER A 89 0.61 -4.27 1.34
C SER A 89 -0.79 -4.73 1.74
N MET A 90 -1.61 -3.80 2.21
CA MET A 90 -3.05 -4.00 2.43
C MET A 90 -3.82 -3.01 1.57
N LEU A 91 -4.86 -3.48 0.90
CA LEU A 91 -5.80 -2.64 0.18
C LEU A 91 -7.00 -2.38 1.10
N LEU A 92 -7.32 -1.11 1.33
CA LEU A 92 -8.50 -0.67 2.06
C LEU A 92 -9.44 0.08 1.12
N MET A 93 -10.73 0.11 1.46
CA MET A 93 -11.74 0.89 0.74
C MET A 93 -12.41 1.87 1.70
N PHE A 94 -12.39 3.15 1.34
CA PHE A 94 -13.07 4.20 2.11
C PHE A 94 -12.68 4.27 3.59
N ALA A 95 -11.40 4.07 3.89
CA ALA A 95 -10.90 4.11 5.26
C ALA A 95 -11.00 5.52 5.86
N SER A 96 -11.31 5.61 7.15
CA SER A 96 -11.24 6.84 7.95
C SER A 96 -9.93 6.95 8.72
N SER A 97 -9.52 8.17 9.04
CA SER A 97 -8.31 8.36 9.85
C SER A 97 -8.57 8.14 11.35
N ILE A 98 -7.55 7.57 12.01
CA ILE A 98 -7.52 7.37 13.46
C ILE A 98 -6.59 8.40 14.09
N GLU A 99 -7.00 8.94 15.23
CA GLU A 99 -6.18 9.84 16.06
C GLU A 99 -6.09 9.34 17.50
N GLN A 100 -4.93 9.53 18.09
CA GLN A 100 -4.75 9.35 19.52
C GLN A 100 -5.31 10.58 20.27
N ILE A 101 -6.17 10.34 21.23
CA ILE A 101 -6.65 11.40 22.15
C ILE A 101 -5.65 11.55 23.29
N LYS A 102 -5.24 12.77 23.54
CA LYS A 102 -4.28 13.11 24.63
C LYS A 102 -4.95 13.20 26.03
N THR A 103 -6.11 12.58 26.22
CA THR A 103 -6.71 12.48 27.56
C THR A 103 -6.00 11.39 28.37
N PRO A 104 -5.83 11.57 29.70
CA PRO A 104 -5.25 10.51 30.52
C PRO A 104 -6.17 9.29 30.53
N THR A 105 -5.76 8.27 29.80
CA THR A 105 -6.42 6.96 29.79
C THR A 105 -5.41 5.90 30.20
N PRO A 106 -5.82 4.79 30.83
CA PRO A 106 -4.91 3.70 31.14
C PRO A 106 -4.50 2.88 29.91
N TYR A 107 -4.92 3.32 28.72
CA TYR A 107 -4.62 2.63 27.47
C TYR A 107 -3.40 3.23 26.77
N ILE A 108 -2.49 2.37 26.34
CA ILE A 108 -1.35 2.70 25.48
C ILE A 108 -1.80 2.58 24.05
N PHE A 109 -1.63 3.65 23.27
CA PHE A 109 -1.96 3.71 21.85
C PHE A 109 -0.73 3.38 21.00
N THR A 110 -0.85 2.39 20.13
CA THR A 110 0.19 2.00 19.17
C THR A 110 -0.37 2.01 17.76
N PRO A 111 0.13 2.87 16.84
CA PRO A 111 -0.26 2.82 15.44
C PRO A 111 0.27 1.54 14.80
N LEU A 112 -0.55 0.82 14.05
CA LEU A 112 -0.17 -0.42 13.36
C LEU A 112 0.08 -0.20 11.87
N ALA A 113 -0.80 0.54 11.21
CA ALA A 113 -0.76 0.77 9.77
C ALA A 113 -1.11 2.21 9.44
N GLN A 114 -0.41 2.79 8.47
CA GLN A 114 -0.54 4.20 8.07
C GLN A 114 -0.52 4.34 6.55
N SER A 115 -1.17 5.39 6.05
CA SER A 115 -1.10 5.79 4.65
C SER A 115 0.31 6.27 4.25
N SER A 116 0.53 6.48 2.96
CA SER A 116 1.82 6.90 2.42
C SER A 116 2.20 8.34 2.81
N SER A 117 3.40 8.75 2.40
CA SER A 117 3.86 10.14 2.53
C SER A 117 3.14 11.11 1.59
N ILE A 118 2.48 10.61 0.53
CA ILE A 118 1.68 11.39 -0.41
C ILE A 118 0.22 10.97 -0.21
N SER A 119 -0.34 11.36 0.91
CA SER A 119 -1.72 11.09 1.29
C SER A 119 -2.41 12.30 1.87
N GLY A 120 -3.71 12.24 1.98
CA GLY A 120 -4.53 13.31 2.50
C GLY A 120 -5.82 12.78 3.11
N VAL A 121 -6.66 13.71 3.54
CA VAL A 121 -8.01 13.41 4.06
C VAL A 121 -9.02 14.36 3.43
N GLN A 122 -10.22 13.85 3.16
CA GLN A 122 -11.37 14.65 2.76
C GLN A 122 -12.49 14.48 3.78
N GLN A 123 -13.03 15.61 4.24
CA GLN A 123 -14.14 15.60 5.21
C GLN A 123 -15.43 15.11 4.54
N ALA A 124 -16.16 14.26 5.23
CA ALA A 124 -17.48 13.85 4.79
C ALA A 124 -18.50 15.02 4.90
N PRO A 125 -19.53 15.10 4.02
CA PRO A 125 -19.80 14.18 2.90
C PRO A 125 -18.90 14.43 1.68
N VAL A 126 -18.60 13.39 0.91
CA VAL A 126 -17.73 13.43 -0.26
C VAL A 126 -18.49 13.06 -1.52
N CYS A 127 -18.25 13.79 -2.61
CA CYS A 127 -18.65 13.41 -3.96
C CYS A 127 -17.50 12.71 -4.65
N PHE A 128 -17.71 11.48 -5.12
CA PHE A 128 -16.69 10.76 -5.87
C PHE A 128 -16.72 11.18 -7.34
N ASP A 129 -15.75 12.02 -7.73
CA ASP A 129 -15.55 12.41 -9.12
C ASP A 129 -14.44 11.54 -9.73
N LEU A 130 -14.83 10.68 -10.68
CA LEU A 130 -13.91 9.77 -11.38
C LEU A 130 -13.03 10.48 -12.40
N GLU A 131 -13.40 11.69 -12.82
CA GLU A 131 -12.66 12.50 -13.77
C GLU A 131 -11.74 13.50 -13.05
N LYS A 132 -11.80 13.59 -11.74
CA LYS A 132 -10.97 14.48 -10.94
C LYS A 132 -9.50 14.24 -11.20
N GLN A 133 -8.80 15.29 -11.62
CA GLN A 133 -7.34 15.29 -11.68
C GLN A 133 -6.78 15.61 -10.29
N TRP A 134 -6.15 14.63 -9.70
CA TRP A 134 -5.54 14.74 -8.39
C TRP A 134 -4.24 15.52 -8.45
N THR A 135 -4.07 16.46 -7.55
CA THR A 135 -2.89 17.32 -7.44
C THR A 135 -2.21 17.13 -6.08
N GLN A 136 -0.96 17.56 -5.95
CA GLN A 136 -0.25 17.52 -4.67
C GLN A 136 -0.98 18.26 -3.53
N ARG A 137 -1.81 19.24 -3.85
CA ARG A 137 -2.59 19.99 -2.85
C ARG A 137 -3.72 19.17 -2.22
N ASP A 138 -4.21 18.16 -2.92
CA ASP A 138 -5.24 17.26 -2.41
C ASP A 138 -4.66 16.35 -1.32
N PHE A 139 -3.37 15.97 -1.43
CA PHE A 139 -2.65 15.13 -0.48
C PHE A 139 -2.04 15.97 0.65
N ASN A 140 -2.91 16.52 1.49
CA ASN A 140 -2.59 17.56 2.47
C ASN A 140 -2.16 17.03 3.85
N ARG A 141 -2.26 15.73 4.09
CA ARG A 141 -1.95 15.11 5.39
C ARG A 141 -1.32 13.74 5.17
N PRO A 142 0.00 13.60 5.33
CA PRO A 142 0.70 12.33 5.21
C PRO A 142 0.51 11.45 6.45
N HIS A 143 0.76 10.14 6.27
CA HIS A 143 0.85 9.17 7.37
C HIS A 143 -0.40 9.09 8.24
N ASN A 144 -1.60 9.09 7.63
CA ASN A 144 -2.85 8.90 8.34
C ASN A 144 -2.95 7.47 8.87
N ILE A 145 -3.25 7.32 10.16
CA ILE A 145 -3.37 6.01 10.80
C ILE A 145 -4.71 5.38 10.38
N VAL A 146 -4.67 4.15 9.87
CA VAL A 146 -5.84 3.36 9.45
C VAL A 146 -6.10 2.18 10.37
N ALA A 147 -5.07 1.70 11.06
CA ALA A 147 -5.19 0.64 12.05
C ALA A 147 -4.35 0.96 13.28
N ALA A 148 -4.89 0.69 14.46
CA ALA A 148 -4.25 0.95 15.74
C ALA A 148 -4.55 -0.13 16.77
N LEU A 149 -3.65 -0.26 17.74
CA LEU A 149 -3.76 -1.12 18.89
C LEU A 149 -3.85 -0.28 20.15
N LEU A 150 -4.82 -0.57 21.00
CA LEU A 150 -4.91 -0.09 22.38
C LEU A 150 -4.60 -1.25 23.34
N THR A 151 -3.64 -1.06 24.23
CA THR A 151 -3.32 -2.04 25.30
C THR A 151 -3.49 -1.39 26.66
N ASN A 152 -3.95 -2.17 27.61
CA ASN A 152 -3.96 -1.79 29.01
C ASN A 152 -3.37 -2.93 29.85
N ASP A 153 -2.20 -2.70 30.41
CA ASP A 153 -1.44 -3.71 31.15
C ASP A 153 -2.06 -4.02 32.50
N ASP A 154 -2.76 -3.06 33.14
CA ASP A 154 -3.35 -3.24 34.46
C ASP A 154 -4.42 -4.34 34.48
N ASN A 155 -5.19 -4.46 33.39
CA ASN A 155 -6.28 -5.42 33.29
C ASN A 155 -6.11 -6.42 32.13
N ASN A 156 -4.94 -6.43 31.49
CA ASN A 156 -4.61 -7.28 30.35
C ASN A 156 -5.65 -7.20 29.22
N SER A 157 -6.17 -6.01 28.94
CA SER A 157 -7.09 -5.77 27.83
C SER A 157 -6.36 -5.23 26.60
N ALA A 158 -6.82 -5.65 25.44
CA ALA A 158 -6.27 -5.20 24.16
C ALA A 158 -7.37 -5.02 23.11
N ILE A 159 -7.27 -3.98 22.30
CA ILE A 159 -8.23 -3.71 21.23
C ILE A 159 -7.44 -3.38 19.96
N VAL A 160 -7.58 -4.20 18.93
CA VAL A 160 -7.10 -3.89 17.59
C VAL A 160 -8.25 -3.29 16.81
N THR A 161 -8.05 -2.13 16.22
CA THR A 161 -9.06 -1.42 15.43
C THR A 161 -8.53 -1.12 14.03
N ILE A 162 -9.35 -1.37 13.01
CA ILE A 162 -9.13 -0.98 11.61
C ILE A 162 -10.40 -0.32 11.07
N THR A 163 -10.24 0.73 10.25
CA THR A 163 -11.35 1.58 9.78
C THR A 163 -11.91 1.18 8.42
N ASP A 164 -11.80 -0.09 8.07
CA ASP A 164 -12.45 -0.72 6.93
C ASP A 164 -12.82 -2.14 7.34
N ALA A 165 -14.08 -2.52 7.25
CA ALA A 165 -14.53 -3.88 7.52
C ALA A 165 -14.53 -4.75 6.25
N ASP A 166 -14.66 -4.11 5.09
CA ASP A 166 -14.75 -4.79 3.80
C ASP A 166 -13.38 -5.32 3.33
N PHE A 167 -12.29 -4.90 3.97
CA PHE A 167 -10.93 -5.36 3.66
C PHE A 167 -10.76 -6.89 3.74
N LEU A 168 -11.66 -7.58 4.46
CA LEU A 168 -11.69 -9.05 4.56
C LEU A 168 -12.52 -9.71 3.47
N ILE A 169 -13.36 -8.94 2.76
CA ILE A 169 -14.19 -9.47 1.68
C ILE A 169 -13.29 -9.70 0.46
N ASN A 170 -13.42 -10.85 -0.14
CA ASN A 170 -12.51 -11.40 -1.17
C ASN A 170 -12.55 -10.66 -2.53
N GLN A 171 -12.92 -9.38 -2.57
CA GLN A 171 -12.82 -8.54 -3.77
C GLN A 171 -11.37 -8.21 -4.14
N SER A 172 -10.48 -8.30 -3.18
CA SER A 172 -9.04 -8.07 -3.34
C SER A 172 -8.29 -9.20 -4.07
N ALA A 173 -8.97 -10.27 -4.47
CA ALA A 173 -8.41 -11.27 -5.37
C ALA A 173 -8.00 -10.71 -6.75
N ILE A 174 -8.45 -9.49 -7.07
CA ILE A 174 -8.17 -8.84 -8.34
C ILE A 174 -6.72 -8.37 -8.43
N ASP A 175 -6.07 -8.02 -7.30
CA ASP A 175 -4.73 -7.42 -7.31
C ASP A 175 -3.68 -8.12 -6.42
N GLY A 176 -3.96 -9.33 -5.92
CA GLY A 176 -2.99 -10.13 -5.18
C GLY A 176 -2.67 -9.60 -3.76
N HIS A 177 -3.51 -8.74 -3.18
CA HIS A 177 -3.35 -8.23 -1.80
C HIS A 177 -3.83 -9.26 -0.76
N THR A 178 -3.10 -10.36 -0.64
CA THR A 178 -3.40 -11.42 0.33
C THR A 178 -3.11 -11.01 1.77
N ASP A 179 -2.40 -9.91 2.00
CA ASP A 179 -1.96 -9.49 3.32
C ASP A 179 -3.10 -8.92 4.19
N ASN A 180 -4.24 -8.57 3.59
CA ASN A 180 -5.45 -8.20 4.32
C ASN A 180 -5.89 -9.32 5.28
N ILE A 181 -5.98 -10.55 4.76
CA ILE A 181 -6.33 -11.73 5.55
C ILE A 181 -5.23 -12.03 6.57
N THR A 182 -3.95 -11.88 6.17
CA THR A 182 -2.81 -12.09 7.05
C THR A 182 -2.81 -11.12 8.23
N PHE A 183 -3.15 -9.84 8.01
CA PHE A 183 -3.30 -8.86 9.09
C PHE A 183 -4.38 -9.27 10.08
N ALA A 184 -5.55 -9.70 9.60
CA ALA A 184 -6.63 -10.13 10.47
C ALA A 184 -6.27 -11.38 11.28
N LEU A 185 -5.66 -12.39 10.63
CA LEU A 185 -5.20 -13.60 11.30
C LEU A 185 -4.14 -13.29 12.35
N ASN A 186 -3.12 -12.50 12.01
CA ASN A 186 -2.10 -12.09 12.96
C ASN A 186 -2.70 -11.32 14.15
N SER A 187 -3.70 -10.47 13.90
CA SER A 187 -4.39 -9.70 14.94
C SER A 187 -5.15 -10.61 15.89
N ILE A 188 -5.94 -11.55 15.35
CA ILE A 188 -6.73 -12.50 16.13
C ILE A 188 -5.80 -13.46 16.93
N GLU A 189 -4.76 -13.97 16.28
CA GLU A 189 -3.80 -14.84 16.95
C GLU A 189 -3.06 -14.10 18.06
N TRP A 190 -2.64 -12.85 17.84
CA TRP A 190 -1.98 -12.04 18.86
C TRP A 190 -2.93 -11.74 20.03
N LEU A 191 -4.19 -11.46 19.75
CA LEU A 191 -5.22 -11.26 20.78
C LEU A 191 -5.55 -12.55 21.54
N ALA A 192 -5.45 -13.72 20.92
CA ALA A 192 -5.69 -15.01 21.53
C ALA A 192 -4.47 -15.58 22.27
N ASP A 193 -3.27 -15.13 21.89
CA ASP A 193 -2.02 -15.70 22.40
C ASP A 193 -1.70 -15.21 23.81
N ASN A 194 -1.77 -16.11 24.77
CA ASN A 194 -1.30 -15.90 26.13
C ASN A 194 0.15 -16.42 26.35
N SER A 195 0.74 -17.09 25.35
CA SER A 195 2.00 -17.80 25.46
C SER A 195 3.17 -17.18 24.73
N GLY A 196 2.94 -16.16 23.87
CA GLY A 196 3.97 -15.49 23.07
C GLY A 196 4.53 -16.34 21.91
N LEU A 197 3.90 -17.48 21.59
CA LEU A 197 4.35 -18.39 20.52
C LEU A 197 4.26 -17.79 19.12
N ILE A 198 3.47 -16.76 18.94
CA ILE A 198 3.32 -16.06 17.66
C ILE A 198 4.66 -15.47 17.17
N GLN A 199 5.55 -15.10 18.09
CA GLN A 199 6.89 -14.62 17.76
C GLN A 199 7.77 -15.69 17.11
N LEU A 200 7.50 -16.97 17.35
CA LEU A 200 8.25 -18.07 16.75
C LEU A 200 7.83 -18.33 15.31
N ARG A 201 6.54 -18.20 14.99
CA ARG A 201 6.01 -18.38 13.64
C ARG A 201 6.55 -17.32 12.68
N ASN A 202 6.67 -16.09 13.14
CA ASN A 202 7.11 -14.96 12.34
C ASN A 202 8.59 -15.02 11.91
N LYS A 203 9.39 -15.94 12.44
CA LYS A 203 10.79 -16.15 12.02
C LYS A 203 10.95 -16.83 10.65
N PHE A 204 9.89 -17.41 10.08
CA PHE A 204 9.99 -18.29 8.90
C PHE A 204 9.60 -17.68 7.55
N THR A 205 9.13 -16.45 7.51
CA THR A 205 8.60 -15.85 6.26
C THR A 205 9.12 -14.43 5.98
N THR A 206 10.43 -14.25 5.95
CA THR A 206 11.01 -13.04 5.35
C THR A 206 11.26 -13.26 3.87
N PHE A 207 10.26 -12.99 3.03
CA PHE A 207 10.52 -12.76 1.63
C PHE A 207 11.04 -11.31 1.49
N PRO A 208 12.22 -11.08 0.88
CA PRO A 208 12.70 -9.73 0.65
C PRO A 208 11.71 -8.99 -0.25
N VAL A 209 11.18 -7.89 0.25
CA VAL A 209 10.35 -6.99 -0.55
C VAL A 209 11.27 -6.34 -1.57
N LEU A 210 10.94 -6.45 -2.85
CA LEU A 210 11.61 -5.68 -3.89
C LEU A 210 11.18 -4.22 -3.70
N GLU A 211 12.13 -3.37 -3.33
CA GLU A 211 11.88 -1.93 -3.26
C GLU A 211 11.44 -1.42 -4.64
N PRO A 212 10.37 -0.62 -4.71
CA PRO A 212 9.94 -0.04 -5.98
C PRO A 212 11.06 0.85 -6.53
N VAL A 213 11.57 0.47 -7.69
CA VAL A 213 12.58 1.27 -8.40
C VAL A 213 11.91 2.55 -8.88
N GLY A 214 12.44 3.71 -8.50
CA GLY A 214 11.92 5.01 -8.94
C GLY A 214 11.82 5.10 -10.46
N ASP A 215 10.83 5.83 -10.97
CA ASP A 215 10.51 5.90 -12.40
C ASP A 215 11.71 6.27 -13.26
N THR A 216 12.54 7.21 -12.84
CA THR A 216 13.79 7.60 -13.53
C THR A 216 14.78 6.43 -13.61
N SER A 217 14.93 5.67 -12.54
CA SER A 217 15.84 4.50 -12.51
C SER A 217 15.31 3.36 -13.38
N ARG A 218 13.99 3.20 -13.46
CA ARG A 218 13.33 2.22 -14.34
C ARG A 218 13.56 2.55 -15.81
N GLU A 219 13.45 3.82 -16.20
CA GLU A 219 13.74 4.27 -17.57
C GLU A 219 15.20 4.07 -17.92
N VAL A 220 16.12 4.47 -17.06
CA VAL A 220 17.55 4.30 -17.27
C VAL A 220 17.92 2.82 -17.43
N LEU A 221 17.42 1.94 -16.59
CA LEU A 221 17.62 0.49 -16.69
C LEU A 221 17.08 -0.08 -18.00
N LYS A 222 15.92 0.39 -18.46
CA LYS A 222 15.32 0.00 -19.73
C LYS A 222 16.22 0.36 -20.91
N TYR A 223 16.73 1.59 -20.96
CA TYR A 223 17.62 2.05 -22.03
C TYR A 223 18.98 1.37 -21.98
N ILE A 224 19.55 1.17 -20.80
CA ILE A 224 20.82 0.43 -20.66
C ILE A 224 20.65 -1.00 -21.20
N ASN A 225 19.60 -1.70 -20.81
CA ASN A 225 19.37 -3.08 -21.22
C ASN A 225 19.17 -3.20 -22.75
N PHE A 226 18.59 -2.18 -23.38
CA PHE A 226 18.40 -2.14 -24.83
C PHE A 226 19.68 -1.75 -25.58
N LEU A 227 20.41 -0.72 -25.12
CA LEU A 227 21.57 -0.17 -25.83
C LEU A 227 22.86 -0.96 -25.60
N LEU A 228 23.04 -1.53 -24.41
CA LEU A 228 24.29 -2.20 -24.01
C LEU A 228 24.66 -3.37 -24.95
N PRO A 229 23.75 -4.26 -25.36
CA PRO A 229 24.09 -5.32 -26.32
C PRO A 229 24.56 -4.78 -27.67
N ILE A 230 23.92 -3.71 -28.14
CA ILE A 230 24.28 -3.06 -29.43
C ILE A 230 25.67 -2.45 -29.33
N LEU A 231 26.00 -1.74 -28.24
CA LEU A 231 27.32 -1.16 -28.03
C LEU A 231 28.42 -2.23 -27.93
N ILE A 232 28.13 -3.36 -27.28
CA ILE A 232 29.09 -4.47 -27.20
C ILE A 232 29.39 -5.03 -28.59
N ILE A 233 28.35 -5.27 -29.41
CA ILE A 233 28.52 -5.78 -30.77
C ILE A 233 29.33 -4.81 -31.62
N LEU A 234 29.00 -3.51 -31.57
CA LEU A 234 29.76 -2.48 -32.28
C LEU A 234 31.22 -2.40 -31.81
N GLY A 235 31.47 -2.50 -30.52
CA GLY A 235 32.82 -2.54 -29.93
C GLY A 235 33.64 -3.73 -30.44
N ILE A 236 33.04 -4.92 -30.48
CA ILE A 236 33.70 -6.13 -31.01
C ILE A 236 33.94 -5.98 -32.52
N ALA A 237 32.99 -5.47 -33.27
CA ALA A 237 33.13 -5.25 -34.71
C ALA A 237 34.27 -4.25 -35.00
N PHE A 238 34.34 -3.13 -34.26
CA PHE A 238 35.41 -2.14 -34.38
C PHE A 238 36.78 -2.70 -34.00
N TYR A 239 36.85 -3.49 -32.91
CA TYR A 239 38.10 -4.17 -32.52
C TYR A 239 38.58 -5.15 -33.62
N ARG A 240 37.66 -5.97 -34.16
CA ARG A 240 37.99 -6.87 -35.26
C ARG A 240 38.40 -6.15 -36.53
N TYR A 241 37.76 -5.04 -36.85
CA TYR A 241 38.12 -4.20 -37.98
C TYR A 241 39.53 -3.64 -37.84
N LYS A 242 39.89 -3.03 -36.71
CA LYS A 242 41.26 -2.52 -36.43
C LYS A 242 42.29 -3.65 -36.47
N ARG A 243 41.99 -4.81 -35.89
CA ARG A 243 42.88 -5.96 -35.91
C ARG A 243 43.14 -6.45 -37.33
N ASN A 244 42.13 -6.48 -38.18
CA ASN A 244 42.26 -6.90 -39.59
C ASN A 244 43.03 -5.85 -40.42
N LEU A 245 42.85 -4.57 -40.15
CA LEU A 245 43.67 -3.52 -40.78
C LEU A 245 45.17 -3.71 -40.48
N ARG A 246 45.52 -3.86 -39.20
CA ARG A 246 46.91 -4.13 -38.78
C ARG A 246 47.49 -5.37 -39.48
N LYS A 247 46.74 -6.46 -39.52
CA LYS A 247 47.18 -7.66 -40.23
C LYS A 247 47.38 -7.44 -41.74
N ARG A 248 46.61 -6.56 -42.38
CA ARG A 248 46.79 -6.18 -43.78
C ARG A 248 48.05 -5.34 -43.99
N GLU A 249 48.33 -4.39 -43.09
CA GLU A 249 49.52 -3.57 -43.08
C GLU A 249 50.76 -4.43 -42.89
N ASP A 250 50.75 -5.38 -41.94
CA ASP A 250 51.87 -6.32 -41.69
C ASP A 250 52.15 -7.19 -42.90
N ARG A 251 51.12 -7.63 -43.66
CA ARG A 251 51.29 -8.42 -44.87
C ARG A 251 51.71 -7.63 -46.11
N SER A 252 51.56 -6.30 -46.08
CA SER A 252 51.98 -5.44 -47.18
C SER A 252 53.44 -5.01 -47.11
N HIS A 253 54.15 -5.27 -45.96
CA HIS A 253 55.57 -5.03 -45.83
C HIS A 253 56.40 -6.03 -46.67
N PRO A 254 57.37 -5.57 -47.53
CA PRO A 254 58.25 -6.42 -48.25
C PRO A 254 59.22 -7.10 -47.26
N GLY A 255 58.97 -8.36 -46.94
CA GLY A 255 59.73 -9.14 -45.95
C GLY A 255 58.84 -10.08 -45.11
N TYR A 256 57.55 -10.10 -45.35
CA TYR A 256 56.63 -11.07 -44.74
C TYR A 256 56.75 -12.38 -45.55
N ILE A 257 57.50 -13.30 -44.97
CA ILE A 257 57.58 -14.69 -45.52
C ILE A 257 56.62 -15.51 -44.64
N ASP A 258 55.69 -16.24 -45.29
CA ASP A 258 54.74 -17.14 -44.65
C ASP A 258 55.41 -18.25 -43.84
#